data_05acc54dd66dff114579922b3ee2b6d0
#
_entry.id   05acc54dd66dff114579922b3ee2b6d0
#
_cell.length_a   1.000
_cell.length_b   1.000
_cell.length_c   1.000
_cell.angle_alpha   90.00
_cell.angle_beta   90.00
_cell.angle_gamma   90.00
#
_symmetry.space_group_name_H-M   'P 1'
#
loop_
_entity.id
_entity.type
_entity.pdbx_description
1 polymer ?
#
loop_
_entity_poly.entity_id
_entity_poly.type
_entity_poly.pdbx_seq_one_letter_code
_entity_poly.pdbx_strand_id
1 'polypeptide(L)'
;VYISALTSILLMGGCNLDTRMSTFVTKGPVAETQYDLFMLTVWVTLGIFIAVGGAFAFAIIKFRERPNDDRPMPSQGHGNPLVEIGLIGVSILLLVIIAVPTLKGIWYTHDTPEDPESFMGSWYEGEELAEEESEKPLIVKVIGYQWWWAFEYPQLGITTANEMVIPAGKVVHLELRSFDVIHSFWLPRIAGKVDLIPGRTNSMWIQAGDNFRRWKGKQGVANPMEDSPALRADYA
;
A
#
# COMPACT_ATOMS: atom_id res chain seq x y z
N VAL A 1 1.78 -39.32 -10.24
CA VAL A 1 2.19 -38.14 -11.02
C VAL A 1 1.50 -36.86 -10.51
N TYR A 2 0.17 -36.83 -10.34
CA TYR A 2 -0.53 -35.60 -9.91
C TYR A 2 -0.25 -35.24 -8.44
N ILE A 3 -0.11 -36.19 -7.55
CA ILE A 3 0.20 -35.97 -6.13
C ILE A 3 1.62 -35.40 -5.99
N SER A 4 2.59 -35.93 -6.73
CA SER A 4 3.97 -35.42 -6.72
C SER A 4 4.08 -34.01 -7.29
N ALA A 5 3.31 -33.65 -8.33
CA ALA A 5 3.22 -32.30 -8.86
C ALA A 5 2.61 -31.32 -7.85
N LEU A 6 1.54 -31.72 -7.16
CA LEU A 6 0.92 -30.89 -6.11
C LEU A 6 1.87 -30.66 -4.92
N THR A 7 2.59 -31.71 -4.50
CA THR A 7 3.58 -31.63 -3.43
C THR A 7 4.75 -30.73 -3.82
N SER A 8 5.19 -30.78 -5.08
CA SER A 8 6.26 -29.90 -5.60
C SER A 8 5.84 -28.44 -5.62
N ILE A 9 4.57 -28.14 -5.95
CA ILE A 9 4.03 -26.75 -5.92
C ILE A 9 3.96 -26.25 -4.47
N LEU A 10 3.56 -27.08 -3.51
CA LEU A 10 3.53 -26.74 -2.09
C LEU A 10 4.93 -26.54 -1.48
N LEU A 11 5.94 -27.22 -2.02
CA LEU A 11 7.35 -27.08 -1.57
C LEU A 11 8.06 -25.87 -2.20
N MET A 12 7.50 -25.23 -3.21
CA MET A 12 7.99 -23.97 -3.78
C MET A 12 7.63 -22.75 -2.91
N GLY A 13 7.43 -22.92 -1.62
CA GLY A 13 7.20 -21.88 -0.62
C GLY A 13 8.42 -20.98 -0.42
N GLY A 14 8.86 -20.30 -1.49
CA GLY A 14 9.97 -19.36 -1.48
C GLY A 14 9.59 -17.91 -1.16
N CYS A 15 8.40 -17.64 -0.70
CA CYS A 15 7.96 -16.28 -0.37
C CYS A 15 8.43 -15.91 1.05
N ASN A 16 9.62 -15.30 1.15
CA ASN A 16 9.93 -14.53 2.35
C ASN A 16 9.08 -13.26 2.34
N LEU A 17 8.03 -13.23 3.18
CA LEU A 17 7.12 -12.10 3.26
C LEU A 17 7.76 -10.87 3.93
N ASP A 18 8.84 -11.03 4.69
CA ASP A 18 9.56 -9.93 5.35
C ASP A 18 10.75 -9.46 4.52
N THR A 19 10.50 -8.92 3.35
CA THR A 19 11.50 -8.28 2.51
C THR A 19 11.35 -6.75 2.56
N ARG A 20 12.39 -6.01 2.14
CA ARG A 20 12.36 -4.54 2.11
C ARG A 20 11.24 -3.97 1.24
N MET A 21 10.84 -4.71 0.20
CA MET A 21 9.80 -4.32 -0.76
C MET A 21 8.47 -5.04 -0.51
N SER A 22 8.29 -5.63 0.69
CA SER A 22 7.05 -6.35 1.01
C SER A 22 5.91 -5.38 1.31
N THR A 23 4.77 -5.59 0.68
CA THR A 23 3.50 -4.92 0.99
C THR A 23 2.72 -5.61 2.11
N PHE A 24 3.16 -6.82 2.54
CA PHE A 24 2.51 -7.59 3.61
C PHE A 24 3.00 -7.23 5.01
N VAL A 25 4.18 -6.62 5.11
CA VAL A 25 4.76 -6.17 6.40
C VAL A 25 4.74 -4.66 6.42
N THR A 26 3.62 -4.11 6.81
CA THR A 26 3.37 -2.67 6.87
C THR A 26 4.17 -2.01 8.00
N LYS A 27 4.60 -0.78 7.78
CA LYS A 27 5.37 0.04 8.71
C LYS A 27 4.88 1.49 8.74
N GLY A 28 3.67 1.74 8.26
CA GLY A 28 3.03 3.03 8.29
C GLY A 28 1.52 2.91 8.08
N PRO A 29 0.74 3.90 8.55
CA PRO A 29 -0.72 3.82 8.57
C PRO A 29 -1.35 3.80 7.17
N VAL A 30 -0.73 4.44 6.19
CA VAL A 30 -1.20 4.39 4.79
C VAL A 30 -1.06 2.98 4.22
N ALA A 31 0.11 2.33 4.43
CA ALA A 31 0.31 0.95 3.99
C ALA A 31 -0.61 -0.03 4.73
N GLU A 32 -0.88 0.21 6.01
CA GLU A 32 -1.81 -0.60 6.81
C GLU A 32 -3.24 -0.51 6.27
N THR A 33 -3.72 0.70 5.98
CA THR A 33 -5.04 0.90 5.36
C THR A 33 -5.16 0.17 4.01
N GLN A 34 -4.11 0.19 3.20
CA GLN A 34 -4.08 -0.53 1.93
C GLN A 34 -4.04 -2.05 2.12
N TYR A 35 -3.30 -2.53 3.11
CA TYR A 35 -3.26 -3.94 3.46
C TYR A 35 -4.62 -4.46 3.95
N ASP A 36 -5.32 -3.71 4.80
CA ASP A 36 -6.64 -4.08 5.31
C ASP A 36 -7.66 -4.17 4.18
N LEU A 37 -7.64 -3.22 3.25
CA LEU A 37 -8.49 -3.24 2.07
C LEU A 37 -8.16 -4.44 1.15
N PHE A 38 -6.88 -4.74 0.97
CA PHE A 38 -6.44 -5.92 0.23
C PHE A 38 -6.96 -7.20 0.88
N MET A 39 -6.81 -7.35 2.20
CA MET A 39 -7.29 -8.54 2.93
C MET A 39 -8.81 -8.68 2.89
N LEU A 40 -9.56 -7.59 3.00
CA LEU A 40 -11.01 -7.60 2.78
C LEU A 40 -11.37 -8.16 1.40
N THR A 41 -10.68 -7.69 0.36
CA THR A 41 -10.89 -8.14 -1.02
C THR A 41 -10.55 -9.63 -1.18
N VAL A 42 -9.45 -10.09 -0.55
CA VAL A 42 -9.06 -11.51 -0.54
C VAL A 42 -10.16 -12.38 0.09
N TRP A 43 -10.69 -11.99 1.26
CA TRP A 43 -11.73 -12.75 1.93
C TRP A 43 -13.05 -12.80 1.14
N VAL A 44 -13.46 -11.68 0.57
CA VAL A 44 -14.66 -11.63 -0.29
C VAL A 44 -14.47 -12.51 -1.53
N THR A 45 -13.32 -12.41 -2.19
CA THR A 45 -13.00 -13.21 -3.39
C THR A 45 -12.92 -14.69 -3.06
N LEU A 46 -12.33 -15.07 -1.93
CA LEU A 46 -12.26 -16.45 -1.47
C LEU A 46 -13.65 -17.00 -1.19
N GLY A 47 -14.53 -16.23 -0.55
CA GLY A 47 -15.93 -16.60 -0.32
C GLY A 47 -16.68 -16.87 -1.64
N ILE A 48 -16.55 -15.99 -2.62
CA ILE A 48 -17.13 -16.17 -3.96
C ILE A 48 -16.54 -17.42 -4.62
N PHE A 49 -15.22 -17.59 -4.57
CA PHE A 49 -14.55 -18.76 -5.17
C PHE A 49 -15.04 -20.09 -4.59
N ILE A 50 -15.19 -20.16 -3.26
CA ILE A 50 -15.70 -21.37 -2.57
C ILE A 50 -17.16 -21.61 -2.96
N ALA A 51 -18.00 -20.58 -2.98
CA ALA A 51 -19.43 -20.71 -3.32
C ALA A 51 -19.61 -21.17 -4.77
N VAL A 52 -19.00 -20.47 -5.71
CA VAL A 52 -19.16 -20.76 -7.16
C VAL A 52 -18.40 -22.04 -7.53
N GLY A 53 -17.16 -22.21 -7.06
CA GLY A 53 -16.36 -23.41 -7.29
C GLY A 53 -17.00 -24.66 -6.68
N GLY A 54 -17.57 -24.53 -5.48
CA GLY A 54 -18.33 -25.62 -4.83
C GLY A 54 -19.59 -26.00 -5.59
N ALA A 55 -20.37 -25.01 -6.03
CA ALA A 55 -21.56 -25.27 -6.87
C ALA A 55 -21.17 -25.95 -8.20
N PHE A 56 -20.09 -25.49 -8.82
CA PHE A 56 -19.59 -26.08 -10.06
C PHE A 56 -19.09 -27.52 -9.87
N ALA A 57 -18.29 -27.75 -8.83
CA ALA A 57 -17.81 -29.08 -8.48
C ALA A 57 -18.98 -30.05 -8.18
N PHE A 58 -19.99 -29.57 -7.42
CA PHE A 58 -21.20 -30.32 -7.15
C PHE A 58 -21.92 -30.71 -8.45
N ALA A 59 -22.08 -29.77 -9.37
CA ALA A 59 -22.74 -30.00 -10.66
C ALA A 59 -22.00 -31.06 -11.48
N ILE A 60 -20.66 -30.96 -11.59
CA ILE A 60 -19.86 -31.94 -12.33
C ILE A 60 -19.95 -33.34 -11.71
N ILE A 61 -19.86 -33.42 -10.39
CA ILE A 61 -19.89 -34.76 -9.71
C ILE A 61 -21.29 -35.41 -9.79
N LYS A 62 -22.32 -34.64 -9.51
CA LYS A 62 -23.70 -35.13 -9.41
C LYS A 62 -24.32 -35.42 -10.77
N PHE A 63 -24.07 -34.57 -11.77
CA PHE A 63 -24.72 -34.66 -13.08
C PHE A 63 -23.79 -35.22 -14.17
N ARG A 64 -22.69 -35.85 -13.77
CA ARG A 64 -21.77 -36.51 -14.70
C ARG A 64 -22.51 -37.61 -15.46
N GLU A 65 -22.44 -37.60 -16.78
CA GLU A 65 -22.90 -38.68 -17.64
C GLU A 65 -22.07 -39.96 -17.39
N ARG A 66 -22.74 -41.09 -17.28
CA ARG A 66 -22.11 -42.40 -17.09
C ARG A 66 -22.31 -43.23 -18.35
N PRO A 67 -21.37 -44.11 -18.70
CA PRO A 67 -21.59 -45.13 -19.76
C PRO A 67 -22.86 -45.95 -19.43
N ASN A 68 -23.76 -46.08 -20.38
CA ASN A 68 -25.07 -46.74 -20.25
C ASN A 68 -26.08 -46.00 -19.33
N ASP A 69 -26.09 -44.71 -19.41
CA ASP A 69 -27.04 -43.85 -18.67
C ASP A 69 -28.34 -43.74 -19.50
N ASP A 70 -29.35 -44.56 -19.17
CA ASP A 70 -30.67 -44.57 -19.81
C ASP A 70 -31.63 -43.48 -19.25
N ARG A 71 -31.12 -42.53 -18.49
CA ARG A 71 -31.96 -41.46 -17.92
C ARG A 71 -32.51 -40.56 -19.03
N PRO A 72 -33.79 -40.22 -18.94
CA PRO A 72 -34.38 -39.29 -19.91
C PRO A 72 -33.66 -37.93 -19.82
N MET A 73 -33.59 -37.25 -20.97
CA MET A 73 -33.04 -35.88 -21.04
C MET A 73 -33.76 -34.99 -20.01
N PRO A 74 -32.99 -34.27 -19.17
CA PRO A 74 -33.61 -33.38 -18.17
C PRO A 74 -34.50 -32.35 -18.81
N SER A 75 -35.59 -31.95 -18.13
CA SER A 75 -36.53 -30.96 -18.63
C SER A 75 -35.79 -29.62 -18.95
N GLN A 76 -36.03 -29.12 -20.15
CA GLN A 76 -35.50 -27.84 -20.61
C GLN A 76 -36.37 -26.72 -20.09
N GLY A 77 -36.22 -26.31 -18.83
CA GLY A 77 -36.93 -25.22 -18.19
C GLY A 77 -36.29 -23.86 -18.46
N HIS A 78 -37.08 -22.81 -18.44
CA HIS A 78 -36.60 -21.44 -18.42
C HIS A 78 -35.98 -21.12 -17.06
N GLY A 79 -35.07 -20.12 -16.99
CA GLY A 79 -34.45 -19.63 -15.75
C GLY A 79 -35.53 -19.18 -14.72
N ASN A 80 -35.08 -19.03 -13.48
CA ASN A 80 -35.97 -18.53 -12.41
C ASN A 80 -35.64 -17.05 -12.13
N PRO A 81 -36.57 -16.11 -12.49
CA PRO A 81 -36.35 -14.67 -12.33
C PRO A 81 -36.01 -14.25 -10.88
N LEU A 82 -36.57 -14.94 -9.89
CA LEU A 82 -36.31 -14.62 -8.48
C LEU A 82 -34.87 -14.98 -8.08
N VAL A 83 -34.36 -16.10 -8.59
CA VAL A 83 -32.95 -16.49 -8.37
C VAL A 83 -32.02 -15.50 -9.06
N GLU A 84 -32.34 -15.09 -10.28
CA GLU A 84 -31.55 -14.13 -11.06
C GLU A 84 -31.48 -12.76 -10.36
N ILE A 85 -32.63 -12.24 -9.92
CA ILE A 85 -32.69 -10.98 -9.15
C ILE A 85 -31.93 -11.12 -7.82
N GLY A 86 -32.07 -12.27 -7.15
CA GLY A 86 -31.33 -12.54 -5.91
C GLY A 86 -29.81 -12.54 -6.10
N LEU A 87 -29.32 -13.14 -7.17
CA LEU A 87 -27.88 -13.15 -7.50
C LEU A 87 -27.36 -11.75 -7.85
N ILE A 88 -28.17 -10.95 -8.58
CA ILE A 88 -27.85 -9.54 -8.86
C ILE A 88 -27.76 -8.75 -7.54
N GLY A 89 -28.75 -8.93 -6.65
CA GLY A 89 -28.76 -8.26 -5.34
C GLY A 89 -27.52 -8.61 -4.49
N VAL A 90 -27.13 -9.88 -4.47
CA VAL A 90 -25.90 -10.32 -3.78
C VAL A 90 -24.66 -9.67 -4.40
N SER A 91 -24.58 -9.62 -5.73
CA SER A 91 -23.43 -8.99 -6.42
C SER A 91 -23.31 -7.51 -6.10
N ILE A 92 -24.44 -6.78 -6.06
CA ILE A 92 -24.48 -5.36 -5.67
C ILE A 92 -24.04 -5.21 -4.20
N LEU A 93 -24.53 -6.07 -3.31
CA LEU A 93 -24.14 -6.02 -1.90
C LEU A 93 -22.63 -6.21 -1.73
N LEU A 94 -22.03 -7.21 -2.39
CA LEU A 94 -20.60 -7.46 -2.35
C LEU A 94 -19.79 -6.27 -2.91
N LEU A 95 -20.28 -5.64 -3.98
CA LEU A 95 -19.69 -4.44 -4.54
C LEU A 95 -19.68 -3.30 -3.51
N VAL A 96 -20.79 -3.06 -2.82
CA VAL A 96 -20.90 -2.00 -1.79
C VAL A 96 -19.96 -2.29 -0.62
N ILE A 97 -19.84 -3.55 -0.18
CA ILE A 97 -18.92 -3.95 0.90
C ILE A 97 -17.46 -3.59 0.56
N ILE A 98 -17.05 -3.69 -0.70
CA ILE A 98 -15.70 -3.31 -1.12
C ILE A 98 -15.60 -1.80 -1.43
N ALA A 99 -16.61 -1.22 -2.06
CA ALA A 99 -16.59 0.18 -2.50
C ALA A 99 -16.50 1.18 -1.34
N VAL A 100 -17.25 0.94 -0.26
CA VAL A 100 -17.28 1.88 0.87
C VAL A 100 -15.89 2.05 1.53
N PRO A 101 -15.17 0.99 1.95
CA PRO A 101 -13.82 1.16 2.50
C PRO A 101 -12.82 1.64 1.45
N THR A 102 -13.00 1.29 0.16
CA THR A 102 -12.15 1.82 -0.91
C THR A 102 -12.25 3.34 -1.01
N LEU A 103 -13.47 3.88 -1.04
CA LEU A 103 -13.68 5.33 -1.07
C LEU A 103 -13.09 6.01 0.17
N LYS A 104 -13.32 5.47 1.37
CA LYS A 104 -12.70 5.98 2.59
C LYS A 104 -11.16 5.99 2.50
N GLY A 105 -10.57 4.90 1.99
CA GLY A 105 -9.13 4.79 1.81
C GLY A 105 -8.59 5.82 0.82
N ILE A 106 -9.29 6.12 -0.27
CA ILE A 106 -8.90 7.14 -1.25
C ILE A 106 -8.80 8.53 -0.58
N TRP A 107 -9.85 8.96 0.15
CA TRP A 107 -9.81 10.24 0.86
C TRP A 107 -8.73 10.27 1.94
N TYR A 108 -8.63 9.21 2.72
CA TYR A 108 -7.60 9.11 3.76
C TYR A 108 -6.17 9.22 3.22
N THR A 109 -5.89 8.64 2.06
CA THR A 109 -4.55 8.69 1.47
C THR A 109 -4.28 9.97 0.67
N HIS A 110 -5.33 10.71 0.27
CA HIS A 110 -5.22 11.94 -0.48
C HIS A 110 -4.92 13.14 0.42
N ASP A 111 -5.64 13.27 1.53
CA ASP A 111 -5.55 14.43 2.41
C ASP A 111 -4.46 14.20 3.46
N THR A 112 -3.45 15.08 3.49
CA THR A 112 -2.41 15.03 4.52
C THR A 112 -3.03 15.34 5.87
N PRO A 113 -2.93 14.44 6.88
CA PRO A 113 -3.43 14.71 8.22
C PRO A 113 -2.70 15.90 8.84
N GLU A 114 -3.41 16.68 9.64
CA GLU A 114 -2.78 17.64 10.53
C GLU A 114 -1.97 16.86 11.58
N ASP A 115 -0.69 17.19 11.71
CA ASP A 115 0.16 16.63 12.77
C ASP A 115 0.03 17.48 14.02
N PRO A 116 -0.65 16.99 15.09
CA PRO A 116 -0.85 17.77 16.32
C PRO A 116 0.43 18.02 17.11
N GLU A 117 1.48 17.24 16.85
CA GLU A 117 2.82 17.49 17.39
C GLU A 117 3.73 17.96 16.24
N SER A 118 3.94 19.26 16.17
CA SER A 118 4.70 19.85 15.09
C SER A 118 6.09 19.25 14.96
N PHE A 119 6.39 18.84 13.73
CA PHE A 119 7.70 18.33 13.37
C PHE A 119 8.82 19.31 13.73
N MET A 120 8.64 20.59 13.41
CA MET A 120 9.67 21.59 13.59
C MET A 120 9.96 21.90 15.08
N GLY A 121 8.95 21.86 15.94
CA GLY A 121 9.13 22.08 17.39
C GLY A 121 9.94 20.98 18.09
N SER A 122 9.98 19.76 17.56
CA SER A 122 10.74 18.66 18.13
C SER A 122 12.20 18.56 17.68
N TRP A 123 12.60 19.32 16.65
CA TRP A 123 13.91 19.20 15.99
C TRP A 123 14.85 20.37 16.24
N TYR A 124 14.32 21.50 16.65
CA TYR A 124 15.07 22.75 16.77
C TYR A 124 15.19 23.15 18.23
N GLU A 125 16.15 22.59 18.93
CA GLU A 125 16.59 23.12 20.22
C GLU A 125 17.54 24.32 20.00
N GLY A 126 17.07 25.46 19.53
CA GLY A 126 18.00 26.59 19.44
C GLY A 126 17.57 27.87 18.75
N GLU A 127 16.51 27.89 17.95
CA GLU A 127 15.93 29.13 17.43
C GLU A 127 14.42 29.09 17.56
N GLU A 128 13.82 30.18 18.05
CA GLU A 128 12.37 30.38 18.04
C GLU A 128 11.88 30.39 16.59
N LEU A 129 11.47 29.21 16.10
CA LEU A 129 10.64 29.17 14.90
C LEU A 129 9.36 29.91 15.18
N ALA A 130 8.90 30.71 14.23
CA ALA A 130 7.59 31.32 14.34
C ALA A 130 6.55 30.25 14.65
N GLU A 131 5.70 30.47 15.66
CA GLU A 131 4.70 29.49 16.12
C GLU A 131 3.91 28.86 14.95
N GLU A 132 3.69 29.62 13.89
CA GLU A 132 2.97 29.22 12.67
C GLU A 132 3.73 28.21 11.80
N GLU A 133 5.07 28.14 11.85
CA GLU A 133 5.88 27.13 11.12
C GLU A 133 6.04 25.84 11.92
N SER A 134 5.90 25.90 13.23
CA SER A 134 6.05 24.76 14.10
C SER A 134 4.90 23.74 13.98
N GLU A 135 3.74 24.16 13.50
CA GLU A 135 2.53 23.32 13.34
C GLU A 135 2.42 22.62 11.99
N LYS A 136 3.33 22.89 11.05
CA LYS A 136 3.27 22.31 9.69
C LYS A 136 4.02 20.97 9.59
N PRO A 137 3.50 19.99 8.85
CA PRO A 137 4.23 18.74 8.58
C PRO A 137 5.53 19.04 7.82
N LEU A 138 6.52 18.15 7.96
CA LEU A 138 7.72 18.20 7.13
C LEU A 138 7.33 18.09 5.65
N ILE A 139 7.78 19.01 4.84
CA ILE A 139 7.60 18.96 3.38
C ILE A 139 8.89 18.45 2.75
N VAL A 140 8.78 17.39 1.95
CA VAL A 140 9.88 16.88 1.14
C VAL A 140 9.48 16.92 -0.33
N LYS A 141 10.25 17.63 -1.15
CA LYS A 141 10.08 17.62 -2.60
C LYS A 141 10.87 16.45 -3.17
N VAL A 142 10.17 15.52 -3.78
CA VAL A 142 10.74 14.33 -4.43
C VAL A 142 10.81 14.60 -5.92
N ILE A 143 12.03 14.65 -6.48
CA ILE A 143 12.24 14.93 -7.89
C ILE A 143 12.87 13.70 -8.54
N GLY A 144 12.15 13.13 -9.53
CA GLY A 144 12.63 12.00 -10.32
C GLY A 144 13.51 12.46 -11.49
N TYR A 145 14.66 11.84 -11.63
CA TYR A 145 15.61 11.98 -12.75
C TYR A 145 15.94 10.62 -13.32
N GLN A 146 16.29 10.54 -14.57
CA GLN A 146 16.95 9.38 -15.14
C GLN A 146 18.43 9.43 -14.75
N TRP A 147 18.94 8.67 -13.80
CA TRP A 147 18.47 7.43 -13.14
C TRP A 147 18.66 7.56 -11.62
N TRP A 148 18.18 8.63 -11.02
CA TRP A 148 18.35 8.92 -9.60
C TRP A 148 17.21 9.77 -9.05
N TRP A 149 17.18 9.95 -7.72
CA TRP A 149 16.18 10.73 -7.00
C TRP A 149 16.85 11.88 -6.26
N ALA A 150 16.30 13.09 -6.36
CA ALA A 150 16.62 14.20 -5.47
C ALA A 150 15.51 14.37 -4.43
N PHE A 151 15.91 14.64 -3.18
CA PHE A 151 15.01 14.97 -2.08
C PHE A 151 15.40 16.34 -1.55
N GLU A 152 14.53 17.31 -1.74
CA GLU A 152 14.72 18.67 -1.24
C GLU A 152 13.85 18.85 0.01
N TYR A 153 14.44 19.40 1.05
CA TYR A 153 13.80 19.76 2.32
C TYR A 153 13.75 21.29 2.44
N PRO A 154 12.69 21.96 1.95
CA PRO A 154 12.66 23.42 1.87
C PRO A 154 12.80 24.11 3.23
N GLN A 155 12.20 23.54 4.28
CA GLN A 155 12.26 24.08 5.64
C GLN A 155 13.67 23.99 6.26
N LEU A 156 14.51 23.06 5.78
CA LEU A 156 15.85 22.83 6.30
C LEU A 156 16.95 23.37 5.37
N GLY A 157 16.61 23.78 4.15
CA GLY A 157 17.59 24.22 3.14
C GLY A 157 18.54 23.10 2.68
N ILE A 158 18.14 21.82 2.78
CA ILE A 158 18.97 20.66 2.48
C ILE A 158 18.44 19.96 1.22
N THR A 159 19.38 19.40 0.44
CA THR A 159 19.06 18.50 -0.68
C THR A 159 19.92 17.24 -0.56
N THR A 160 19.29 16.07 -0.72
CA THR A 160 19.98 14.78 -0.72
C THR A 160 19.74 14.04 -2.03
N ALA A 161 20.58 13.05 -2.34
CA ALA A 161 20.50 12.24 -3.54
C ALA A 161 20.32 10.76 -3.19
N ASN A 162 19.27 10.12 -3.74
CA ASN A 162 18.92 8.70 -3.58
C ASN A 162 18.61 8.22 -2.14
N GLU A 163 18.81 9.06 -1.15
CA GLU A 163 18.50 8.74 0.25
C GLU A 163 17.56 9.79 0.81
N MET A 164 16.35 9.37 1.16
CA MET A 164 15.37 10.21 1.86
C MET A 164 15.43 9.89 3.34
N VAL A 165 15.59 10.92 4.16
CA VAL A 165 15.62 10.80 5.62
C VAL A 165 14.39 11.52 6.17
N ILE A 166 13.60 10.81 6.97
CA ILE A 166 12.36 11.32 7.56
C ILE A 166 12.29 10.95 9.04
N PRO A 167 11.59 11.74 9.86
CA PRO A 167 11.38 11.42 11.26
C PRO A 167 10.44 10.21 11.43
N ALA A 168 10.72 9.35 12.39
CA ALA A 168 9.83 8.29 12.78
C ALA A 168 8.61 8.85 13.54
N GLY A 169 7.43 8.26 13.33
CA GLY A 169 6.21 8.65 14.04
C GLY A 169 5.58 9.97 13.57
N LYS A 170 6.22 10.74 12.69
CA LYS A 170 5.72 12.03 12.23
C LYS A 170 5.13 11.95 10.81
N VAL A 171 4.14 12.78 10.55
CA VAL A 171 3.56 12.96 9.22
C VAL A 171 4.51 13.76 8.35
N VAL A 172 4.78 13.26 7.15
CA VAL A 172 5.61 13.91 6.14
C VAL A 172 4.79 14.10 4.86
N HIS A 173 4.73 15.32 4.37
CA HIS A 173 4.08 15.65 3.11
C HIS A 173 5.08 15.60 1.98
N LEU A 174 4.80 14.81 0.95
CA LEU A 174 5.66 14.67 -0.23
C LEU A 174 5.05 15.41 -1.42
N GLU A 175 5.81 16.35 -2.00
CA GLU A 175 5.53 16.93 -3.31
C GLU A 175 6.32 16.17 -4.37
N LEU A 176 5.64 15.55 -5.32
CA LEU A 176 6.22 14.64 -6.29
C LEU A 176 6.29 15.30 -7.67
N ARG A 177 7.49 15.44 -8.21
CA ARG A 177 7.74 16.04 -9.53
C ARG A 177 8.71 15.19 -10.35
N SER A 178 8.57 15.23 -11.65
CA SER A 178 9.56 14.69 -12.58
C SER A 178 10.30 15.83 -13.29
N PHE A 179 11.61 15.66 -13.45
CA PHE A 179 12.44 16.57 -14.24
C PHE A 179 12.43 16.20 -15.73
N ASP A 180 12.31 14.93 -16.07
CA ASP A 180 12.48 14.42 -17.44
C ASP A 180 11.28 13.59 -17.92
N VAL A 181 11.23 12.30 -17.61
CA VAL A 181 10.16 11.37 -18.01
C VAL A 181 9.25 11.03 -16.83
N ILE A 182 8.17 10.29 -17.04
CA ILE A 182 7.31 9.82 -15.96
C ILE A 182 8.09 8.80 -15.10
N HIS A 183 8.08 9.02 -13.79
CA HIS A 183 8.60 8.09 -12.78
C HIS A 183 7.46 7.68 -11.84
N SER A 184 7.65 6.60 -11.06
CA SER A 184 6.73 6.19 -10.00
C SER A 184 7.50 6.10 -8.69
N PHE A 185 7.07 6.85 -7.69
CA PHE A 185 7.63 6.78 -6.33
C PHE A 185 6.81 5.81 -5.50
N TRP A 186 7.49 4.84 -4.89
CA TRP A 186 6.82 3.79 -4.14
C TRP A 186 7.60 3.36 -2.91
N LEU A 187 6.94 3.42 -1.78
CA LEU A 187 7.44 2.98 -0.48
C LEU A 187 6.53 1.84 0.06
N PRO A 188 6.69 0.59 -0.41
CA PRO A 188 5.71 -0.49 -0.22
C PRO A 188 5.31 -0.75 1.23
N ARG A 189 6.23 -0.55 2.18
CA ARG A 189 5.99 -0.80 3.61
C ARG A 189 5.36 0.38 4.34
N ILE A 190 5.42 1.59 3.77
CA ILE A 190 5.00 2.83 4.42
C ILE A 190 3.75 3.39 3.77
N ALA A 191 3.72 3.39 2.42
CA ALA A 191 2.66 4.01 1.64
C ALA A 191 2.51 3.37 0.26
N GLY A 192 1.52 3.85 -0.49
CA GLY A 192 1.26 3.44 -1.86
C GLY A 192 2.26 3.99 -2.88
N LYS A 193 1.91 3.85 -4.14
CA LYS A 193 2.66 4.34 -5.29
C LYS A 193 1.96 5.55 -5.87
N VAL A 194 2.73 6.60 -6.18
CA VAL A 194 2.25 7.80 -6.88
C VAL A 194 3.20 8.15 -8.01
N ASP A 195 2.65 8.50 -9.16
CA ASP A 195 3.44 8.84 -10.34
C ASP A 195 3.91 10.29 -10.29
N LEU A 196 5.14 10.51 -10.75
CA LEU A 196 5.75 11.81 -10.98
C LEU A 196 5.64 12.13 -12.46
N ILE A 197 4.88 13.17 -12.81
CA ILE A 197 4.59 13.54 -14.19
C ILE A 197 5.27 14.86 -14.50
N PRO A 198 6.04 14.98 -15.62
CA PRO A 198 6.64 16.25 -16.03
C PRO A 198 5.59 17.36 -16.15
N GLY A 199 5.90 18.54 -15.62
CA GLY A 199 5.00 19.70 -15.66
C GLY A 199 3.83 19.66 -14.68
N ARG A 200 3.68 18.60 -13.86
CA ARG A 200 2.66 18.45 -12.84
C ARG A 200 3.29 18.14 -11.48
N THR A 201 2.74 18.71 -10.41
CA THR A 201 3.05 18.31 -9.04
C THR A 201 1.94 17.42 -8.53
N ASN A 202 2.28 16.19 -8.16
CA ASN A 202 1.43 15.31 -7.40
C ASN A 202 1.83 15.38 -5.92
N SER A 203 0.96 14.94 -5.03
CA SER A 203 1.23 14.90 -3.60
C SER A 203 0.84 13.55 -3.01
N MET A 204 1.51 13.20 -1.94
CA MET A 204 1.13 12.12 -1.03
C MET A 204 1.66 12.43 0.36
N TRP A 205 1.15 11.76 1.36
CA TRP A 205 1.73 11.82 2.69
C TRP A 205 2.19 10.45 3.14
N ILE A 206 3.16 10.44 4.03
CA ILE A 206 3.72 9.24 4.61
C ILE A 206 3.93 9.44 6.11
N GLN A 207 3.93 8.36 6.85
CA GLN A 207 4.34 8.32 8.25
C GLN A 207 5.04 6.99 8.50
N ALA A 208 6.28 7.03 8.90
CA ALA A 208 7.01 5.83 9.30
C ALA A 208 6.64 5.48 10.75
N GLY A 209 6.30 4.22 11.02
CA GLY A 209 6.03 3.79 12.40
C GLY A 209 7.28 3.86 13.28
N ASP A 210 7.10 4.00 14.59
CA ASP A 210 8.19 4.17 15.58
C ASP A 210 9.21 3.03 15.60
N ASN A 211 8.81 1.84 15.15
CA ASN A 211 9.66 0.66 15.03
C ASN A 211 10.22 0.44 13.61
N PHE A 212 10.13 1.47 12.74
CA PHE A 212 10.79 1.47 11.46
C PHE A 212 12.32 1.49 11.67
N ARG A 213 13.10 0.97 10.71
CA ARG A 213 14.54 0.86 10.85
C ARG A 213 15.18 2.22 11.12
N ARG A 214 15.76 2.38 12.33
CA ARG A 214 16.68 3.48 12.60
C ARG A 214 17.88 3.37 11.66
N TRP A 215 18.25 4.47 11.01
CA TRP A 215 19.44 4.53 10.18
C TRP A 215 20.67 4.21 11.03
N LYS A 216 21.38 3.14 10.67
CA LYS A 216 22.68 2.83 11.24
C LYS A 216 23.68 3.21 10.18
N GLY A 217 24.38 4.32 10.33
CA GLY A 217 25.38 4.79 9.38
C GLY A 217 26.27 3.66 8.83
N LYS A 218 26.69 3.78 7.59
CA LYS A 218 27.71 2.88 7.03
C LYS A 218 29.00 3.13 7.80
N GLN A 219 29.67 2.07 8.28
CA GLN A 219 30.98 2.21 8.90
C GLN A 219 31.93 2.96 7.96
N GLY A 220 32.53 4.06 8.43
CA GLY A 220 33.47 4.87 7.67
C GLY A 220 32.86 6.01 6.83
N VAL A 221 31.54 6.19 6.82
CA VAL A 221 30.90 7.39 6.28
C VAL A 221 30.48 8.25 7.46
N ALA A 222 30.96 9.51 7.50
CA ALA A 222 30.49 10.49 8.47
C ALA A 222 28.96 10.55 8.41
N ASN A 223 28.30 10.41 9.56
CA ASN A 223 26.86 10.59 9.65
C ASN A 223 26.59 12.08 9.39
N PRO A 224 25.97 12.46 8.27
CA PRO A 224 25.71 13.87 8.01
C PRO A 224 24.84 14.53 9.09
N MET A 225 24.27 13.72 10.00
CA MET A 225 23.43 14.15 11.10
C MET A 225 24.13 14.21 12.45
N GLU A 226 25.25 13.48 12.64
CA GLU A 226 26.10 13.62 13.84
C GLU A 226 26.89 14.92 13.80
N ASP A 227 27.25 15.40 12.60
CA ASP A 227 27.99 16.65 12.40
C ASP A 227 27.07 17.88 12.32
N SER A 228 25.75 17.71 12.27
CA SER A 228 24.77 18.80 12.32
C SER A 228 24.07 18.79 13.68
N PRO A 229 24.32 19.76 14.56
CA PRO A 229 23.64 19.87 15.85
C PRO A 229 22.10 19.93 15.75
N ALA A 230 21.59 20.40 14.62
CA ALA A 230 20.16 20.52 14.33
C ALA A 230 19.47 19.20 13.97
N LEU A 231 20.21 18.12 13.73
CA LEU A 231 19.66 16.88 13.17
C LEU A 231 19.86 15.64 14.08
N ARG A 232 19.98 15.84 15.40
CA ARG A 232 20.16 14.74 16.37
C ARG A 232 18.88 13.98 16.74
N ALA A 233 17.76 14.27 16.10
CA ALA A 233 16.54 13.53 16.37
C ALA A 233 16.58 12.11 15.79
N ASP A 234 15.77 11.21 16.35
CA ASP A 234 15.68 9.81 15.93
C ASP A 234 15.01 9.70 14.54
N TYR A 235 15.77 9.32 13.54
CA TYR A 235 15.30 9.13 12.17
C TYR A 235 14.97 7.68 11.86
N ALA A 236 13.91 7.43 11.08
CA ALA A 236 13.51 6.11 10.61
C ALA A 236 14.24 5.69 9.33
#